data_267ee46b86edb242a2257811f9fc3450
#
_entry.id   267ee46b86edb242a2257811f9fc3450
#
_cell.length_a   1.000
_cell.length_b   1.000
_cell.length_c   1.000
_cell.angle_alpha   90.00
_cell.angle_beta   90.00
_cell.angle_gamma   90.00
#
_symmetry.space_group_name_H-M   'P 1'
#
loop_
_entity.id
_entity.type
_entity.pdbx_description
1 polymer ?
#
loop_
_entity_poly.entity_id
_entity_poly.type
_entity_poly.pdbx_seq_one_letter_code
_entity_poly.pdbx_strand_id
1 'polypeptide(L)'
;MKSSNKVKLFTEHPRTRSRLILFSLMVLTGFSLISGKIAFLASKENKKNIRYTESEEIHSRLNISDRNGYILATNLEGASVYIRPDEIQKKSLIAQRLKGIFPDLNEAVLLNKLNDGRKFFWLKSIVSPRQEKALFDLGQPGIYFGKREYRFYPYGTLASHVIGYTKVNEFDVNYAEISGISGVERAFENKLAIKNSSKVKNNSIHLSLDLPVQAEVENVLKEWQKRMGAKAGGVVMMNIHNGEIVALASSPDFNANKERGELGKDKDSSIY
;
A
#
# COMPACT_ATOMS: atom_id res chain seq x y z
N MET A 1 40.02 76.96 8.54
CA MET A 1 39.52 76.55 9.84
C MET A 1 38.90 75.20 9.74
N LYS A 2 39.57 74.10 10.16
CA LYS A 2 39.13 72.75 10.15
C LYS A 2 38.64 72.40 11.57
N SER A 3 37.36 72.23 11.76
CA SER A 3 36.78 71.72 13.00
C SER A 3 36.81 70.16 12.93
N SER A 4 37.65 69.57 13.76
CA SER A 4 37.73 68.14 13.90
C SER A 4 36.77 67.73 15.00
N ASN A 5 35.63 67.19 14.63
CA ASN A 5 34.72 66.53 15.57
C ASN A 5 35.27 65.16 15.96
N LYS A 6 36.00 65.10 17.06
CA LYS A 6 36.35 63.84 17.69
C LYS A 6 35.12 63.29 18.41
N VAL A 7 34.53 62.26 17.85
CA VAL A 7 33.55 61.42 18.56
C VAL A 7 34.23 60.83 19.79
N LYS A 8 33.80 61.25 20.98
CA LYS A 8 34.25 60.65 22.24
C LYS A 8 33.66 59.24 22.33
N LEU A 9 34.52 58.27 22.06
CA LEU A 9 34.25 56.89 22.39
C LEU A 9 34.10 56.80 23.92
N PHE A 10 32.98 56.26 24.37
CA PHE A 10 32.62 56.00 25.75
C PHE A 10 33.78 55.40 26.49
N THR A 11 34.28 56.09 27.54
CA THR A 11 35.20 55.56 28.50
C THR A 11 34.48 54.51 29.33
N GLU A 12 34.68 53.27 28.95
CA GLU A 12 34.05 52.12 29.55
C GLU A 12 34.57 51.92 30.97
N HIS A 13 33.67 52.01 31.94
CA HIS A 13 33.97 51.62 33.32
C HIS A 13 34.35 50.13 33.35
N PRO A 14 35.44 49.72 34.03
CA PRO A 14 35.91 48.33 34.06
C PRO A 14 34.83 47.38 34.62
N ARG A 15 33.92 47.85 35.46
CA ARG A 15 32.82 47.07 36.01
C ARG A 15 31.69 46.75 34.98
N THR A 16 31.50 47.57 33.97
CA THR A 16 30.54 47.31 32.87
C THR A 16 31.07 46.29 31.88
N ARG A 17 32.35 46.33 31.58
CA ARG A 17 33.04 45.30 30.74
C ARG A 17 32.91 43.91 31.37
N SER A 18 33.22 43.78 32.66
CA SER A 18 33.12 42.49 33.35
C SER A 18 31.68 41.93 33.39
N ARG A 19 30.68 42.79 33.54
CA ARG A 19 29.28 42.37 33.50
C ARG A 19 28.82 41.96 32.10
N LEU A 20 29.27 42.64 31.06
CA LEU A 20 28.98 42.26 29.66
C LEU A 20 29.68 40.95 29.30
N ILE A 21 30.90 40.72 29.75
CA ILE A 21 31.64 39.45 29.53
C ILE A 21 30.91 38.30 30.26
N LEU A 22 30.48 38.51 31.52
CA LEU A 22 29.72 37.52 32.28
C LEU A 22 28.39 37.16 31.62
N PHE A 23 27.67 38.18 31.15
CA PHE A 23 26.40 37.96 30.42
C PHE A 23 26.63 37.21 29.08
N SER A 24 27.64 37.60 28.31
CA SER A 24 28.03 36.93 27.06
C SER A 24 28.40 35.48 27.33
N LEU A 25 29.16 35.21 28.38
CA LEU A 25 29.57 33.85 28.79
C LEU A 25 28.35 33.00 29.20
N MET A 26 27.39 33.59 29.91
CA MET A 26 26.14 32.93 30.34
C MET A 26 25.28 32.56 29.11
N VAL A 27 25.18 33.45 28.14
CA VAL A 27 24.44 33.19 26.89
C VAL A 27 25.15 32.07 26.09
N LEU A 28 26.48 32.14 25.98
CA LEU A 28 27.28 31.15 25.26
C LEU A 28 27.17 29.76 25.88
N THR A 29 27.19 29.65 27.22
CA THR A 29 26.98 28.39 27.90
C THR A 29 25.60 27.84 27.72
N GLY A 30 24.55 28.70 27.74
CA GLY A 30 23.17 28.31 27.44
C GLY A 30 23.02 27.73 26.03
N PHE A 31 23.57 28.39 25.03
CA PHE A 31 23.59 27.90 23.65
C PHE A 31 24.37 26.58 23.50
N SER A 32 25.52 26.46 24.18
CA SER A 32 26.31 25.22 24.14
C SER A 32 25.57 24.03 24.75
N LEU A 33 24.83 24.24 25.85
CA LEU A 33 24.00 23.19 26.46
C LEU A 33 22.87 22.75 25.54
N ILE A 34 22.19 23.71 24.90
CA ILE A 34 21.10 23.42 23.95
C ILE A 34 21.67 22.67 22.72
N SER A 35 22.76 23.15 22.16
CA SER A 35 23.41 22.50 21.01
C SER A 35 23.92 21.10 21.34
N GLY A 36 24.49 20.91 22.54
CA GLY A 36 24.89 19.60 23.03
C GLY A 36 23.71 18.65 23.20
N LYS A 37 22.57 19.14 23.71
CA LYS A 37 21.35 18.35 23.84
C LYS A 37 20.76 17.98 22.48
N ILE A 38 20.77 18.88 21.51
CA ILE A 38 20.32 18.62 20.14
C ILE A 38 21.24 17.58 19.48
N ALA A 39 22.55 17.73 19.58
CA ALA A 39 23.52 16.77 19.05
C ALA A 39 23.37 15.38 19.71
N PHE A 40 23.14 15.35 21.03
CA PHE A 40 22.88 14.10 21.76
C PHE A 40 21.56 13.44 21.32
N LEU A 41 20.50 14.21 21.13
CA LEU A 41 19.21 13.69 20.62
C LEU A 41 19.36 13.19 19.18
N ALA A 42 20.01 13.94 18.31
CA ALA A 42 20.28 13.53 16.93
C ALA A 42 21.18 12.27 16.87
N SER A 43 22.14 12.13 17.76
CA SER A 43 22.97 10.93 17.87
C SER A 43 22.21 9.72 18.42
N LYS A 44 21.19 9.96 19.27
CA LYS A 44 20.34 8.91 19.83
C LYS A 44 19.28 8.45 18.83
N GLU A 45 18.75 9.37 18.02
CA GLU A 45 17.87 9.03 16.89
C GLU A 45 18.62 8.25 15.80
N ASN A 46 19.88 8.56 15.56
CA ASN A 46 20.72 7.81 14.63
C ASN A 46 21.02 6.36 15.07
N LYS A 47 20.80 5.99 16.34
CA LYS A 47 20.85 4.59 16.80
C LYS A 47 19.51 3.85 16.71
N LYS A 48 18.38 4.57 16.57
CA LYS A 48 17.15 4.07 15.98
C LYS A 48 17.12 4.42 14.47
N ASN A 49 18.24 4.22 13.81
CA ASN A 49 18.17 4.07 12.37
C ASN A 49 17.12 2.99 12.12
N ILE A 50 15.92 3.44 11.77
CA ILE A 50 15.33 2.92 10.56
C ILE A 50 16.50 2.95 9.56
N ARG A 51 17.26 1.88 9.52
CA ARG A 51 17.95 1.51 8.31
C ARG A 51 16.82 1.41 7.30
N TYR A 52 16.59 2.48 6.58
CA TYR A 52 16.34 2.34 5.17
C TYR A 52 17.62 1.65 4.68
N THR A 53 17.69 0.36 4.94
CA THR A 53 18.58 -0.49 4.18
C THR A 53 18.08 -0.24 2.78
N GLU A 54 18.89 0.36 1.97
CA GLU A 54 18.77 0.54 0.54
C GLU A 54 18.74 -0.81 -0.21
N SER A 55 18.38 -1.83 0.49
CA SER A 55 17.86 -3.13 0.09
C SER A 55 16.48 -3.32 0.72
N GLU A 56 15.54 -2.41 0.45
CA GLU A 56 14.20 -2.88 0.25
C GLU A 56 14.34 -3.87 -0.90
N GLU A 57 14.41 -5.15 -0.57
CA GLU A 57 14.06 -6.20 -1.51
C GLU A 57 12.61 -5.91 -1.88
N ILE A 58 12.43 -5.00 -2.85
CA ILE A 58 11.12 -4.72 -3.43
C ILE A 58 10.76 -6.03 -4.11
N HIS A 59 9.95 -6.82 -3.41
CA HIS A 59 9.34 -8.02 -3.95
C HIS A 59 8.28 -7.59 -4.95
N SER A 60 8.74 -7.11 -6.09
CA SER A 60 7.88 -6.72 -7.19
C SER A 60 7.50 -7.95 -7.99
N ARG A 61 6.28 -7.95 -8.52
CA ARG A 61 5.71 -9.06 -9.28
C ARG A 61 5.63 -8.68 -10.74
N LEU A 62 6.03 -9.58 -11.67
CA LEU A 62 5.95 -9.32 -13.10
C LEU A 62 4.51 -9.06 -13.55
N ASN A 63 4.37 -8.26 -14.58
CA ASN A 63 3.09 -8.10 -15.27
C ASN A 63 2.68 -9.40 -15.97
N ILE A 64 1.37 -9.60 -16.10
CA ILE A 64 0.79 -10.63 -16.95
C ILE A 64 0.09 -9.91 -18.11
N SER A 65 0.34 -10.31 -19.32
CA SER A 65 -0.30 -9.77 -20.52
C SER A 65 -0.85 -10.89 -21.41
N ASP A 66 -1.77 -10.52 -22.28
CA ASP A 66 -2.24 -11.38 -23.36
C ASP A 66 -1.21 -11.47 -24.50
N ARG A 67 -1.55 -12.19 -25.58
CA ARG A 67 -0.69 -12.33 -26.77
C ARG A 67 -0.42 -11.02 -27.50
N ASN A 68 -1.33 -10.04 -27.38
CA ASN A 68 -1.26 -8.75 -28.05
C ASN A 68 -0.61 -7.66 -27.16
N GLY A 69 -0.21 -8.00 -25.93
CA GLY A 69 0.41 -7.08 -24.98
C GLY A 69 -0.59 -6.32 -24.07
N TYR A 70 -1.89 -6.63 -24.12
CA TYR A 70 -2.85 -6.06 -23.15
C TYR A 70 -2.54 -6.55 -21.74
N ILE A 71 -2.38 -5.63 -20.79
CA ILE A 71 -1.99 -5.93 -19.41
C ILE A 71 -3.18 -6.51 -18.67
N LEU A 72 -3.10 -7.78 -18.30
CA LEU A 72 -4.12 -8.51 -17.53
C LEU A 72 -3.95 -8.38 -16.03
N ALA A 73 -2.70 -8.26 -15.56
CA ALA A 73 -2.35 -8.02 -14.16
C ALA A 73 -1.08 -7.21 -14.05
N THR A 74 -1.07 -6.20 -13.17
CA THR A 74 0.07 -5.31 -12.91
C THR A 74 0.15 -4.97 -11.43
N ASN A 75 1.27 -4.40 -10.99
CA ASN A 75 1.40 -3.85 -9.66
C ASN A 75 1.21 -2.34 -9.71
N LEU A 76 0.47 -1.82 -8.74
CA LEU A 76 0.32 -0.39 -8.52
C LEU A 76 0.74 -0.05 -7.10
N GLU A 77 1.34 1.12 -6.92
CA GLU A 77 1.56 1.70 -5.60
C GLU A 77 0.36 2.54 -5.19
N GLY A 78 -0.06 2.38 -3.94
CA GLY A 78 -1.18 3.14 -3.39
C GLY A 78 -0.92 3.56 -1.94
N ALA A 79 -1.65 4.61 -1.51
CA ALA A 79 -1.72 4.95 -0.12
C ALA A 79 -2.51 3.86 0.62
N SER A 80 -1.92 3.34 1.69
CA SER A 80 -2.50 2.33 2.57
C SER A 80 -2.64 2.91 3.96
N VAL A 81 -3.54 2.36 4.75
CA VAL A 81 -3.75 2.77 6.14
C VAL A 81 -3.59 1.60 7.07
N TYR A 82 -2.78 1.78 8.11
CA TYR A 82 -2.66 0.82 9.19
C TYR A 82 -2.95 1.45 10.55
N ILE A 83 -3.36 0.61 11.48
CA ILE A 83 -3.75 1.02 12.83
C ILE A 83 -2.85 0.35 13.85
N ARG A 84 -2.44 1.13 14.86
CA ARG A 84 -1.82 0.66 16.10
C ARG A 84 -2.83 0.78 17.24
N PRO A 85 -3.45 -0.31 17.66
CA PRO A 85 -4.55 -0.29 18.64
C PRO A 85 -4.17 0.21 20.05
N ASP A 86 -2.91 0.06 20.42
CA ASP A 86 -2.33 0.52 21.68
C ASP A 86 -2.27 2.05 21.81
N GLU A 87 -2.22 2.76 20.70
CA GLU A 87 -2.20 4.23 20.66
C GLU A 87 -3.62 4.84 20.62
N ILE A 88 -4.67 4.02 20.48
CA ILE A 88 -6.06 4.47 20.40
C ILE A 88 -6.75 4.41 21.76
N GLN A 89 -7.14 5.56 22.31
CA GLN A 89 -7.80 5.63 23.61
C GLN A 89 -9.29 5.26 23.57
N LYS A 90 -10.06 5.72 22.57
CA LYS A 90 -11.52 5.52 22.45
C LYS A 90 -11.85 4.62 21.26
N LYS A 91 -11.57 3.33 21.41
CA LYS A 91 -11.66 2.34 20.32
C LYS A 91 -13.04 2.23 19.67
N SER A 92 -14.13 2.27 20.47
CA SER A 92 -15.50 2.22 19.96
C SER A 92 -15.87 3.44 19.11
N LEU A 93 -15.50 4.63 19.56
CA LEU A 93 -15.74 5.86 18.81
C LEU A 93 -14.97 5.89 17.50
N ILE A 94 -13.73 5.42 17.50
CA ILE A 94 -12.91 5.35 16.30
C ILE A 94 -13.46 4.31 15.32
N ALA A 95 -13.90 3.14 15.78
CA ALA A 95 -14.52 2.15 14.93
C ALA A 95 -15.75 2.72 14.20
N GLN A 96 -16.61 3.45 14.91
CA GLN A 96 -17.78 4.11 14.32
C GLN A 96 -17.38 5.18 13.29
N ARG A 97 -16.39 6.03 13.58
CA ARG A 97 -15.90 7.06 12.64
C ARG A 97 -15.26 6.43 11.39
N LEU A 98 -14.47 5.37 11.57
CA LEU A 98 -13.87 4.64 10.45
C LEU A 98 -14.92 3.98 9.57
N LYS A 99 -16.03 3.46 10.14
CA LYS A 99 -17.16 2.95 9.36
C LYS A 99 -17.85 4.05 8.55
N GLY A 100 -17.89 5.28 9.06
CA GLY A 100 -18.39 6.44 8.30
C GLY A 100 -17.54 6.77 7.07
N ILE A 101 -16.21 6.57 7.15
CA ILE A 101 -15.29 6.79 6.03
C ILE A 101 -15.27 5.59 5.07
N PHE A 102 -15.38 4.38 5.63
CA PHE A 102 -15.38 3.10 4.92
C PHE A 102 -16.66 2.31 5.22
N PRO A 103 -17.75 2.54 4.48
CA PRO A 103 -19.04 1.89 4.74
C PRO A 103 -19.01 0.35 4.62
N ASP A 104 -18.05 -0.18 3.88
CA ASP A 104 -17.80 -1.61 3.69
C ASP A 104 -17.18 -2.31 4.91
N LEU A 105 -16.66 -1.56 5.89
CA LEU A 105 -16.10 -2.15 7.10
C LEU A 105 -17.20 -2.68 8.04
N ASN A 106 -16.97 -3.88 8.56
CA ASN A 106 -17.78 -4.43 9.65
C ASN A 106 -17.25 -3.90 10.99
N GLU A 107 -18.08 -3.11 11.68
CA GLU A 107 -17.72 -2.46 12.96
C GLU A 107 -17.35 -3.48 14.05
N ALA A 108 -18.09 -4.60 14.16
CA ALA A 108 -17.83 -5.62 15.16
C ALA A 108 -16.46 -6.31 14.92
N VAL A 109 -16.14 -6.61 13.66
CA VAL A 109 -14.83 -7.16 13.28
C VAL A 109 -13.71 -6.18 13.56
N LEU A 110 -13.94 -4.89 13.28
CA LEU A 110 -12.98 -3.84 13.56
C LEU A 110 -12.74 -3.67 15.06
N LEU A 111 -13.78 -3.65 15.88
CA LEU A 111 -13.69 -3.59 17.33
C LEU A 111 -12.92 -4.79 17.91
N ASN A 112 -13.17 -6.00 17.38
CA ASN A 112 -12.40 -7.19 17.79
C ASN A 112 -10.91 -7.00 17.45
N LYS A 113 -10.56 -6.54 16.24
CA LYS A 113 -9.18 -6.28 15.85
C LYS A 113 -8.51 -5.19 16.71
N LEU A 114 -9.27 -4.20 17.18
CA LEU A 114 -8.76 -3.16 18.06
C LEU A 114 -8.51 -3.65 19.51
N ASN A 115 -9.17 -4.75 19.94
CA ASN A 115 -9.12 -5.24 21.31
C ASN A 115 -8.35 -6.56 21.49
N ASP A 116 -7.92 -7.22 20.41
CA ASP A 116 -7.27 -8.54 20.48
C ASP A 116 -5.78 -8.52 20.86
N GLY A 117 -5.24 -7.33 21.23
CA GLY A 117 -3.86 -7.19 21.72
C GLY A 117 -2.79 -7.16 20.63
N ARG A 118 -3.16 -7.14 19.35
CA ARG A 118 -2.19 -7.00 18.26
C ARG A 118 -1.51 -5.64 18.28
N LYS A 119 -0.25 -5.60 17.90
CA LYS A 119 0.54 -4.35 17.87
C LYS A 119 0.13 -3.43 16.72
N PHE A 120 -0.26 -3.99 15.58
CA PHE A 120 -0.78 -3.25 14.44
C PHE A 120 -1.63 -4.16 13.53
N PHE A 121 -2.41 -3.55 12.64
CA PHE A 121 -3.04 -4.22 11.50
C PHE A 121 -3.32 -3.22 10.38
N TRP A 122 -3.31 -3.71 9.15
CA TRP A 122 -3.73 -2.94 8.00
C TRP A 122 -5.25 -2.82 7.97
N LEU A 123 -5.74 -1.58 7.87
CA LEU A 123 -7.18 -1.29 7.77
C LEU A 123 -7.64 -1.40 6.33
N LYS A 124 -6.89 -0.76 5.42
CA LYS A 124 -7.13 -0.76 3.98
C LYS A 124 -5.81 -0.73 3.22
N SER A 125 -5.69 -1.60 2.22
CA SER A 125 -4.53 -1.67 1.34
C SER A 125 -4.49 -0.52 0.34
N ILE A 126 -5.66 0.05 0.01
CA ILE A 126 -5.81 1.16 -0.91
C ILE A 126 -6.83 2.13 -0.35
N VAL A 127 -6.47 3.40 -0.30
CA VAL A 127 -7.36 4.50 0.08
C VAL A 127 -7.38 5.56 -1.01
N SER A 128 -8.57 6.09 -1.29
CA SER A 128 -8.71 7.22 -2.20
C SER A 128 -8.21 8.51 -1.56
N PRO A 129 -7.82 9.53 -2.34
CA PRO A 129 -7.39 10.83 -1.79
C PRO A 129 -8.45 11.49 -0.88
N ARG A 130 -9.72 11.26 -1.16
CA ARG A 130 -10.83 11.75 -0.32
C ARG A 130 -10.86 11.03 1.04
N GLN A 131 -10.67 9.73 1.04
CA GLN A 131 -10.61 8.92 2.28
C GLN A 131 -9.35 9.24 3.09
N GLU A 132 -8.20 9.40 2.41
CA GLU A 132 -6.95 9.81 3.04
C GLU A 132 -7.12 11.16 3.77
N LYS A 133 -7.71 12.16 3.10
CA LYS A 133 -8.02 13.45 3.71
C LYS A 133 -8.96 13.30 4.91
N ALA A 134 -10.04 12.52 4.79
CA ALA A 134 -10.99 12.31 5.87
C ALA A 134 -10.35 11.63 7.09
N LEU A 135 -9.41 10.70 6.88
CA LEU A 135 -8.63 10.08 7.96
C LEU A 135 -7.66 11.06 8.60
N PHE A 136 -6.99 11.90 7.79
CA PHE A 136 -6.10 12.93 8.29
C PHE A 136 -6.84 13.96 9.16
N ASP A 137 -8.04 14.36 8.70
CA ASP A 137 -8.90 15.32 9.43
C ASP A 137 -9.43 14.75 10.76
N LEU A 138 -9.41 13.41 10.96
CA LEU A 138 -9.72 12.82 12.27
C LEU A 138 -8.68 13.18 13.33
N GLY A 139 -7.44 13.47 12.95
CA GLY A 139 -6.35 13.83 13.86
C GLY A 139 -6.09 12.79 14.97
N GLN A 140 -6.40 11.51 14.71
CA GLN A 140 -6.38 10.46 15.71
C GLN A 140 -5.01 9.78 15.77
N PRO A 141 -4.31 9.81 16.93
CA PRO A 141 -3.12 8.97 17.14
C PRO A 141 -3.44 7.51 16.94
N GLY A 142 -2.50 6.76 16.40
CA GLY A 142 -2.66 5.32 16.13
C GLY A 142 -3.21 4.99 14.73
N ILE A 143 -3.53 6.00 13.91
CA ILE A 143 -3.86 5.81 12.49
C ILE A 143 -2.70 6.37 11.67
N TYR A 144 -2.11 5.52 10.84
CA TYR A 144 -0.92 5.84 10.06
C TYR A 144 -1.11 5.51 8.60
N PHE A 145 -0.41 6.27 7.76
CA PHE A 145 -0.37 6.05 6.32
C PHE A 145 0.94 5.36 5.93
N GLY A 146 0.85 4.46 4.97
CA GLY A 146 1.99 3.81 4.35
C GLY A 146 1.84 3.78 2.84
N LYS A 147 2.93 3.61 2.13
CA LYS A 147 2.91 3.26 0.71
C LYS A 147 2.99 1.75 0.60
N ARG A 148 2.17 1.18 -0.27
CA ARG A 148 2.14 -0.26 -0.47
C ARG A 148 1.92 -0.61 -1.93
N GLU A 149 2.62 -1.62 -2.42
CA GLU A 149 2.27 -2.27 -3.67
C GLU A 149 1.06 -3.18 -3.49
N TYR A 150 0.18 -3.17 -4.48
CA TYR A 150 -0.94 -4.10 -4.58
C TYR A 150 -1.07 -4.59 -6.00
N ARG A 151 -1.58 -5.82 -6.13
CA ARG A 151 -1.86 -6.41 -7.44
C ARG A 151 -3.16 -5.86 -7.98
N PHE A 152 -3.15 -5.38 -9.22
CA PHE A 152 -4.29 -4.78 -9.88
C PHE A 152 -4.62 -5.51 -11.19
N TYR A 153 -5.88 -5.79 -11.38
CA TYR A 153 -6.43 -6.48 -12.55
C TYR A 153 -7.32 -5.50 -13.31
N PRO A 154 -6.82 -4.86 -14.39
CA PRO A 154 -7.51 -3.76 -15.07
C PRO A 154 -8.91 -4.13 -15.58
N TYR A 155 -9.10 -5.38 -15.95
CA TYR A 155 -10.36 -5.86 -16.52
C TYR A 155 -11.29 -6.55 -15.51
N GLY A 156 -10.93 -6.54 -14.23
CA GLY A 156 -11.78 -6.98 -13.12
C GLY A 156 -12.19 -8.44 -13.19
N THR A 157 -13.34 -8.73 -13.83
CA THR A 157 -13.89 -10.10 -13.93
C THR A 157 -13.40 -10.85 -15.16
N LEU A 158 -12.92 -10.15 -16.20
CA LEU A 158 -12.52 -10.76 -17.45
C LEU A 158 -11.30 -11.66 -17.26
N ALA A 159 -11.36 -12.89 -17.77
CA ALA A 159 -10.36 -13.94 -17.62
C ALA A 159 -9.98 -14.26 -16.16
N SER A 160 -10.85 -13.93 -15.19
CA SER A 160 -10.54 -14.06 -13.75
C SER A 160 -10.18 -15.49 -13.33
N HIS A 161 -10.85 -16.50 -13.88
CA HIS A 161 -10.53 -17.92 -13.60
C HIS A 161 -9.19 -18.36 -14.16
N VAL A 162 -8.75 -17.77 -15.27
CA VAL A 162 -7.44 -18.08 -15.89
C VAL A 162 -6.33 -17.36 -15.13
N ILE A 163 -6.47 -16.05 -14.94
CA ILE A 163 -5.46 -15.22 -14.28
C ILE A 163 -5.36 -15.61 -12.80
N GLY A 164 -6.50 -15.83 -12.16
CA GLY A 164 -6.57 -16.04 -10.73
C GLY A 164 -6.51 -14.75 -9.95
N TYR A 165 -6.09 -14.85 -8.70
CA TYR A 165 -5.93 -13.71 -7.80
C TYR A 165 -4.78 -13.92 -6.82
N THR A 166 -4.36 -12.85 -6.20
CA THR A 166 -3.29 -12.85 -5.20
C THR A 166 -3.83 -12.55 -3.80
N LYS A 167 -3.03 -12.93 -2.80
CA LYS A 167 -3.22 -12.53 -1.41
C LYS A 167 -1.98 -11.79 -0.94
N VAL A 168 -2.18 -10.77 -0.15
CA VAL A 168 -1.11 -10.09 0.55
C VAL A 168 -0.92 -10.78 1.91
N ASN A 169 0.29 -11.29 2.14
CA ASN A 169 0.71 -11.83 3.42
C ASN A 169 1.41 -10.70 4.19
N GLU A 170 0.86 -10.34 5.33
CA GLU A 170 1.32 -9.24 6.17
C GLU A 170 2.24 -9.80 7.24
N PHE A 171 3.53 -9.49 7.17
CA PHE A 171 4.51 -9.93 8.17
C PHE A 171 4.90 -8.78 9.10
N ASP A 172 5.02 -7.55 8.57
CA ASP A 172 5.37 -6.35 9.33
C ASP A 172 4.79 -5.10 8.64
N VAL A 173 4.88 -3.93 9.29
CA VAL A 173 4.45 -2.62 8.74
C VAL A 173 5.18 -2.31 7.43
N ASN A 174 6.45 -2.70 7.33
CA ASN A 174 7.31 -2.42 6.19
C ASN A 174 7.48 -3.58 5.22
N TYR A 175 6.89 -4.75 5.52
CA TYR A 175 7.08 -5.95 4.70
C TYR A 175 5.76 -6.68 4.46
N ALA A 176 5.37 -6.74 3.21
CA ALA A 176 4.23 -7.50 2.74
C ALA A 176 4.61 -8.25 1.46
N GLU A 177 4.32 -9.52 1.42
CA GLU A 177 4.54 -10.38 0.27
C GLU A 177 3.23 -10.63 -0.46
N ILE A 178 3.23 -10.42 -1.78
CA ILE A 178 2.11 -10.75 -2.65
C ILE A 178 2.30 -12.17 -3.17
N SER A 179 1.45 -13.10 -2.79
CA SER A 179 1.48 -14.48 -3.25
C SER A 179 0.25 -14.85 -4.08
N GLY A 180 0.46 -15.63 -5.14
CA GLY A 180 -0.61 -16.16 -6.00
C GLY A 180 -1.41 -17.26 -5.33
N ILE A 181 -2.74 -17.16 -5.36
CA ILE A 181 -3.64 -18.13 -4.71
C ILE A 181 -4.24 -19.09 -5.73
N SER A 182 -4.53 -18.62 -6.93
CA SER A 182 -5.17 -19.42 -7.99
C SER A 182 -4.69 -19.03 -9.37
N GLY A 183 -5.04 -19.80 -10.39
CA GLY A 183 -4.80 -19.52 -11.79
C GLY A 183 -3.31 -19.37 -12.14
N VAL A 184 -3.04 -18.52 -13.14
CA VAL A 184 -1.69 -18.17 -13.60
C VAL A 184 -0.86 -17.57 -12.49
N GLU A 185 -1.46 -16.75 -11.62
CA GLU A 185 -0.78 -16.13 -10.47
C GLU A 185 -0.14 -17.17 -9.57
N ARG A 186 -0.81 -18.29 -9.31
CA ARG A 186 -0.28 -19.41 -8.51
C ARG A 186 0.64 -20.32 -9.31
N ALA A 187 0.23 -20.68 -10.54
CA ALA A 187 0.97 -21.63 -11.36
C ALA A 187 2.38 -21.13 -11.73
N PHE A 188 2.53 -19.82 -11.90
CA PHE A 188 3.78 -19.16 -12.25
C PHE A 188 4.39 -18.36 -11.09
N GLU A 189 4.06 -18.65 -9.84
CA GLU A 189 4.56 -17.96 -8.65
C GLU A 189 6.06 -17.69 -8.68
N ASN A 190 6.85 -18.74 -8.91
CA ASN A 190 8.32 -18.66 -8.94
C ASN A 190 8.88 -17.77 -10.05
N LYS A 191 8.11 -17.56 -11.13
CA LYS A 191 8.50 -16.69 -12.25
C LYS A 191 7.99 -15.27 -12.06
N LEU A 192 6.82 -15.12 -11.43
CA LEU A 192 6.17 -13.84 -11.19
C LEU A 192 6.81 -13.08 -10.04
N ALA A 193 7.13 -13.75 -8.92
CA ALA A 193 7.75 -13.15 -7.75
C ALA A 193 9.25 -12.90 -8.02
N ILE A 194 9.65 -11.64 -8.12
CA ILE A 194 11.05 -11.25 -8.35
C ILE A 194 11.59 -10.55 -7.12
N LYS A 195 12.72 -11.06 -6.61
CA LYS A 195 13.41 -10.51 -5.44
C LYS A 195 14.25 -9.25 -5.73
N ASN A 196 14.44 -8.85 -7.00
CA ASN A 196 15.25 -7.69 -7.39
C ASN A 196 14.50 -6.80 -8.38
N SER A 197 14.12 -5.61 -7.98
CA SER A 197 13.32 -4.65 -8.76
C SER A 197 13.98 -4.15 -10.05
N SER A 198 15.31 -4.19 -10.16
CA SER A 198 16.03 -3.75 -11.36
C SER A 198 15.71 -4.58 -12.62
N LYS A 199 15.19 -5.81 -12.46
CA LYS A 199 14.79 -6.70 -13.57
C LYS A 199 13.33 -6.59 -13.97
N VAL A 200 12.52 -5.83 -13.24
CA VAL A 200 11.05 -5.79 -13.39
C VAL A 200 10.60 -4.85 -14.49
N LYS A 201 11.38 -3.82 -14.79
CA LYS A 201 10.91 -2.67 -15.58
C LYS A 201 10.38 -2.96 -16.98
N ASN A 202 10.63 -4.16 -17.58
CA ASN A 202 10.15 -4.51 -18.90
C ASN A 202 9.83 -6.01 -19.11
N ASN A 203 9.74 -6.82 -18.05
CA ASN A 203 9.42 -8.24 -18.20
C ASN A 203 7.97 -8.51 -17.80
N SER A 204 7.21 -9.07 -18.75
CA SER A 204 5.87 -9.62 -18.53
C SER A 204 5.83 -11.09 -18.93
N ILE A 205 4.95 -11.83 -18.27
CA ILE A 205 4.55 -13.16 -18.74
C ILE A 205 3.45 -12.96 -19.77
N HIS A 206 3.71 -13.39 -21.01
CA HIS A 206 2.73 -13.35 -22.08
C HIS A 206 1.95 -14.65 -22.12
N LEU A 207 0.62 -14.54 -22.05
CA LEU A 207 -0.28 -15.67 -22.23
C LEU A 207 -0.66 -15.82 -23.69
N SER A 208 -1.10 -17.01 -24.07
CA SER A 208 -1.66 -17.28 -25.41
C SER A 208 -3.09 -16.73 -25.59
N LEU A 209 -3.72 -16.23 -24.52
CA LEU A 209 -5.04 -15.63 -24.57
C LEU A 209 -5.08 -14.43 -25.52
N ASP A 210 -6.23 -14.27 -26.18
CA ASP A 210 -6.57 -13.09 -26.98
C ASP A 210 -7.70 -12.35 -26.25
N LEU A 211 -7.40 -11.20 -25.68
CA LEU A 211 -8.30 -10.49 -24.77
C LEU A 211 -9.64 -10.07 -25.42
N PRO A 212 -9.65 -9.51 -26.65
CA PRO A 212 -10.89 -9.26 -27.38
C PRO A 212 -11.74 -10.52 -27.59
N VAL A 213 -11.14 -11.63 -27.98
CA VAL A 213 -11.84 -12.91 -28.18
C VAL A 213 -12.36 -13.46 -26.85
N GLN A 214 -11.55 -13.37 -25.78
CA GLN A 214 -11.95 -13.75 -24.43
C GLN A 214 -13.17 -12.99 -23.95
N ALA A 215 -13.22 -11.67 -24.18
CA ALA A 215 -14.34 -10.83 -23.79
C ALA A 215 -15.64 -11.24 -24.49
N GLU A 216 -15.57 -11.50 -25.79
CA GLU A 216 -16.75 -11.94 -26.56
C GLU A 216 -17.23 -13.31 -26.12
N VAL A 217 -16.30 -14.27 -25.94
CA VAL A 217 -16.63 -15.63 -25.46
C VAL A 217 -17.30 -15.57 -24.08
N GLU A 218 -16.83 -14.75 -23.16
CA GLU A 218 -17.48 -14.59 -21.83
C GLU A 218 -18.87 -13.95 -21.93
N ASN A 219 -19.05 -12.95 -22.78
CA ASN A 219 -20.34 -12.32 -23.01
C ASN A 219 -21.37 -13.33 -23.57
N VAL A 220 -20.99 -14.07 -24.58
CA VAL A 220 -21.82 -15.12 -25.18
C VAL A 220 -22.15 -16.19 -24.15
N LEU A 221 -21.16 -16.66 -23.37
CA LEU A 221 -21.39 -17.65 -22.32
C LEU A 221 -22.39 -17.17 -21.27
N LYS A 222 -22.26 -15.94 -20.79
CA LYS A 222 -23.20 -15.35 -19.81
C LYS A 222 -24.62 -15.23 -20.37
N GLU A 223 -24.75 -14.79 -21.63
CA GLU A 223 -26.05 -14.68 -22.29
C GLU A 223 -26.74 -16.06 -22.41
N TRP A 224 -26.02 -17.08 -22.91
CA TRP A 224 -26.55 -18.43 -23.05
C TRP A 224 -26.85 -19.10 -21.71
N GLN A 225 -25.99 -18.90 -20.70
CA GLN A 225 -26.23 -19.38 -19.34
C GLN A 225 -27.58 -18.85 -18.79
N LYS A 226 -27.82 -17.55 -18.97
CA LYS A 226 -29.06 -16.91 -18.54
C LYS A 226 -30.26 -17.44 -19.32
N ARG A 227 -30.16 -17.59 -20.65
CA ARG A 227 -31.24 -18.10 -21.50
C ARG A 227 -31.62 -19.55 -21.15
N MET A 228 -30.64 -20.37 -20.83
CA MET A 228 -30.85 -21.80 -20.50
C MET A 228 -31.18 -22.02 -19.02
N GLY A 229 -31.10 -21.02 -18.16
CA GLY A 229 -31.22 -21.18 -16.70
C GLY A 229 -30.14 -22.09 -16.10
N ALA A 230 -28.97 -22.18 -16.76
CA ALA A 230 -27.88 -23.04 -16.31
C ALA A 230 -27.18 -22.44 -15.08
N LYS A 231 -26.79 -23.29 -14.13
CA LYS A 231 -26.08 -22.84 -12.91
C LYS A 231 -24.64 -22.45 -13.18
N ALA A 232 -23.99 -23.14 -14.10
CA ALA A 232 -22.60 -22.88 -14.49
C ALA A 232 -22.39 -23.25 -15.96
N GLY A 233 -21.31 -22.72 -16.55
CA GLY A 233 -20.90 -23.04 -17.91
C GLY A 233 -19.42 -22.74 -18.10
N GLY A 234 -18.85 -23.37 -19.13
CA GLY A 234 -17.46 -23.11 -19.52
C GLY A 234 -17.27 -23.26 -21.04
N VAL A 235 -16.33 -22.49 -21.56
CA VAL A 235 -15.92 -22.53 -22.97
C VAL A 235 -14.40 -22.57 -23.05
N VAL A 236 -13.88 -23.43 -23.92
CA VAL A 236 -12.46 -23.48 -24.29
C VAL A 236 -12.34 -23.30 -25.79
N MET A 237 -11.56 -22.30 -26.20
CA MET A 237 -11.23 -22.07 -27.59
C MET A 237 -9.74 -22.28 -27.80
N MET A 238 -9.38 -23.23 -28.64
CA MET A 238 -7.98 -23.66 -28.88
C MET A 238 -7.64 -23.58 -30.34
N ASN A 239 -6.44 -23.13 -30.67
CA ASN A 239 -5.89 -23.22 -32.02
C ASN A 239 -5.45 -24.65 -32.28
N ILE A 240 -6.06 -25.31 -33.28
CA ILE A 240 -5.82 -26.71 -33.63
C ILE A 240 -4.44 -26.96 -34.21
N HIS A 241 -3.76 -25.93 -34.74
CA HIS A 241 -2.45 -26.10 -35.40
C HIS A 241 -1.28 -26.12 -34.40
N ASN A 242 -1.41 -25.39 -33.28
CA ASN A 242 -0.31 -25.25 -32.32
C ASN A 242 -0.73 -25.57 -30.86
N GLY A 243 -2.01 -25.85 -30.60
CA GLY A 243 -2.52 -26.17 -29.27
C GLY A 243 -2.65 -24.99 -28.31
N GLU A 244 -2.44 -23.74 -28.75
CA GLU A 244 -2.58 -22.58 -27.91
C GLU A 244 -4.03 -22.31 -27.53
N ILE A 245 -4.27 -22.03 -26.26
CA ILE A 245 -5.57 -21.58 -25.76
C ILE A 245 -5.74 -20.10 -26.11
N VAL A 246 -6.73 -19.82 -26.96
CA VAL A 246 -7.06 -18.46 -27.41
C VAL A 246 -8.05 -17.79 -26.44
N ALA A 247 -9.02 -18.57 -25.93
CA ALA A 247 -9.94 -18.12 -24.91
C ALA A 247 -10.33 -19.28 -23.98
N LEU A 248 -10.49 -18.97 -22.68
CA LEU A 248 -10.93 -19.91 -21.66
C LEU A 248 -11.86 -19.18 -20.70
N ALA A 249 -13.15 -19.42 -20.81
CA ALA A 249 -14.19 -18.76 -20.02
C ALA A 249 -14.89 -19.74 -19.10
N SER A 250 -15.18 -19.29 -17.89
CA SER A 250 -16.03 -19.99 -16.91
C SER A 250 -17.02 -18.99 -16.30
N SER A 251 -18.23 -19.46 -16.05
CA SER A 251 -19.30 -18.68 -15.42
C SER A 251 -19.98 -19.53 -14.33
N PRO A 252 -20.27 -18.98 -13.14
CA PRO A 252 -20.12 -17.56 -12.74
C PRO A 252 -18.67 -17.13 -12.63
N ASP A 253 -18.40 -15.86 -12.95
CA ASP A 253 -17.10 -15.22 -12.80
C ASP A 253 -16.98 -14.49 -11.43
N PHE A 254 -15.79 -14.02 -11.13
CA PHE A 254 -15.53 -13.22 -9.92
C PHE A 254 -14.61 -12.03 -10.25
N ASN A 255 -14.68 -10.97 -9.44
CA ASN A 255 -13.75 -9.85 -9.59
C ASN A 255 -12.45 -10.11 -8.82
N ALA A 256 -11.33 -10.27 -9.56
CA ALA A 256 -10.02 -10.56 -8.99
C ALA A 256 -9.46 -9.43 -8.07
N ASN A 257 -10.01 -8.20 -8.18
CA ASN A 257 -9.63 -7.09 -7.32
C ASN A 257 -10.37 -7.07 -5.97
N LYS A 258 -11.43 -7.87 -5.78
CA LYS A 258 -12.15 -7.92 -4.52
C LYS A 258 -11.36 -8.67 -3.45
N GLU A 259 -11.30 -8.12 -2.25
CA GLU A 259 -10.67 -8.79 -1.12
C GLU A 259 -11.43 -10.08 -0.76
N ARG A 260 -10.69 -11.10 -0.34
CA ARG A 260 -11.20 -12.46 -0.07
C ARG A 260 -12.40 -12.55 0.90
N GLY A 261 -12.57 -11.56 1.80
CA GLY A 261 -13.71 -11.47 2.70
C GLY A 261 -15.04 -11.17 2.01
N GLU A 262 -14.99 -10.64 0.80
CA GLU A 262 -16.17 -10.36 -0.02
C GLU A 262 -16.48 -11.48 -1.01
N LEU A 263 -15.44 -12.19 -1.51
CA LEU A 263 -15.60 -13.36 -2.40
C LEU A 263 -16.38 -14.52 -1.73
N GLY A 264 -16.29 -14.66 -0.40
CA GLY A 264 -17.01 -15.70 0.36
C GLY A 264 -18.46 -15.34 0.70
N LYS A 265 -18.91 -14.12 0.39
CA LYS A 265 -20.31 -13.67 0.63
C LYS A 265 -21.21 -13.79 -0.60
N ASP A 266 -20.64 -13.85 -1.78
CA ASP A 266 -21.38 -14.25 -2.98
C ASP A 266 -21.64 -15.77 -2.86
N LYS A 267 -22.81 -16.13 -2.33
CA LYS A 267 -23.24 -17.52 -2.12
C LYS A 267 -23.21 -18.38 -3.39
N ASP A 268 -23.06 -17.76 -4.55
CA ASP A 268 -22.97 -18.43 -5.85
C ASP A 268 -21.54 -18.81 -6.27
N SER A 269 -20.51 -18.32 -5.56
CA SER A 269 -19.09 -18.68 -5.84
C SER A 269 -18.61 -19.95 -5.11
N SER A 270 -19.50 -20.67 -4.44
CA SER A 270 -19.20 -21.90 -3.67
C SER A 270 -19.05 -23.16 -4.54
N ILE A 271 -18.77 -23.04 -5.83
CA ILE A 271 -18.58 -24.19 -6.73
C ILE A 271 -17.09 -24.55 -6.92
N TYR A 272 -16.19 -24.08 -6.02
CA TYR A 272 -14.78 -24.46 -6.09
C TYR A 272 -14.22 -24.83 -4.72
#